data_19cbeeb490bed8414eb9d7010cac7edf
#
_entry.id   19cbeeb490bed8414eb9d7010cac7edf
#
_cell.length_a   1.000
_cell.length_b   1.000
_cell.length_c   1.000
_cell.angle_alpha   90.00
_cell.angle_beta   90.00
_cell.angle_gamma   90.00
#
_symmetry.space_group_name_H-M   'P 1'
#
loop_
_entity.id
_entity.type
_entity.pdbx_description
1 polymer ?
#
loop_
_entity_poly.entity_id
_entity_poly.type
_entity_poly.pdbx_seq_one_letter_code
_entity_poly.pdbx_strand_id
1 'polypeptide(L)'
;MRAIVSLGSNLGDREGYIRKALAELSRMPSTSLVAESPIVETEGVDVPPEYAELKFLNAVAIFETSLDPFEFSRLMHGIEEKLGRKRTVKNGPRTIDIDLVDFGGLEIATPELVLPHPRAAEREFVTKPLAELGVSPAWMRQPRTRSPVVHSPNVLRPASAKPSSR
;
A
#
# COMPACT_ATOMS: atom_id res chain seq x y z
N MET A 1 -15.59 -2.34 -4.59
CA MET A 1 -14.96 -1.78 -3.40
C MET A 1 -13.81 -0.87 -3.74
N ARG A 2 -13.47 0.02 -2.86
CA ARG A 2 -12.32 0.91 -3.07
C ARG A 2 -11.05 0.34 -2.48
N ALA A 3 -10.02 0.28 -3.30
CA ALA A 3 -8.69 -0.15 -2.89
C ALA A 3 -7.78 1.08 -2.83
N ILE A 4 -7.06 1.23 -1.73
CA ILE A 4 -6.06 2.28 -1.55
C ILE A 4 -4.70 1.62 -1.67
N VAL A 5 -3.88 2.14 -2.58
CA VAL A 5 -2.57 1.59 -2.91
C VAL A 5 -1.50 2.64 -2.71
N SER A 6 -0.40 2.27 -2.08
CA SER A 6 0.79 3.10 -1.95
C SER A 6 1.86 2.59 -2.91
N LEU A 7 2.50 3.52 -3.62
CA LEU A 7 3.55 3.20 -4.59
C LEU A 7 4.82 3.95 -4.22
N GLY A 8 5.95 3.26 -4.33
CA GLY A 8 7.25 3.87 -4.06
C GLY A 8 8.33 3.32 -4.97
N SER A 9 9.32 4.15 -5.29
CA SER A 9 10.48 3.76 -6.08
C SER A 9 11.68 4.56 -5.64
N ASN A 10 12.83 3.91 -5.49
CA ASN A 10 14.09 4.59 -5.17
C ASN A 10 15.26 4.13 -6.03
N LEU A 11 14.98 3.47 -7.14
CA LEU A 11 16.00 2.94 -8.04
C LEU A 11 15.59 3.13 -9.50
N GLY A 12 16.51 3.61 -10.33
CA GLY A 12 16.29 3.79 -11.75
C GLY A 12 15.40 4.98 -12.07
N ASP A 13 14.59 4.87 -13.10
CA ASP A 13 13.58 5.88 -13.48
C ASP A 13 12.39 5.82 -12.54
N ARG A 14 12.55 6.41 -11.38
CA ARG A 14 11.58 6.33 -10.27
C ARG A 14 10.19 6.79 -10.70
N GLU A 15 10.09 7.95 -11.33
CA GLU A 15 8.79 8.45 -11.80
C GLU A 15 8.20 7.55 -12.87
N GLY A 16 9.02 7.09 -13.82
CA GLY A 16 8.58 6.19 -14.86
C GLY A 16 8.04 4.87 -14.32
N TYR A 17 8.68 4.30 -13.32
CA TYR A 17 8.19 3.09 -12.66
C TYR A 17 6.85 3.28 -11.98
N ILE A 18 6.68 4.39 -11.26
CA ILE A 18 5.39 4.70 -10.61
C ILE A 18 4.29 4.85 -11.66
N ARG A 19 4.55 5.59 -12.74
CA ARG A 19 3.55 5.77 -13.80
C ARG A 19 3.20 4.49 -14.52
N LYS A 20 4.18 3.63 -14.77
CA LYS A 20 3.95 2.31 -15.36
C LYS A 20 3.11 1.42 -14.44
N ALA A 21 3.42 1.45 -13.14
CA ALA A 21 2.66 0.70 -12.15
C ALA A 21 1.20 1.16 -12.10
N LEU A 22 0.96 2.46 -12.09
CA LEU A 22 -0.40 3.01 -12.13
C LEU A 22 -1.16 2.57 -13.38
N ALA A 23 -0.49 2.60 -14.54
CA ALA A 23 -1.10 2.15 -15.79
C ALA A 23 -1.46 0.66 -15.74
N GLU A 24 -0.57 -0.17 -15.23
CA GLU A 24 -0.81 -1.61 -15.11
C GLU A 24 -1.94 -1.91 -14.11
N LEU A 25 -1.96 -1.23 -12.98
CA LEU A 25 -3.04 -1.38 -11.99
C LEU A 25 -4.38 -0.99 -12.60
N SER A 26 -4.41 0.07 -13.39
CA SER A 26 -5.64 0.53 -14.05
C SER A 26 -6.16 -0.44 -15.10
N ARG A 27 -5.31 -1.34 -15.58
CA ARG A 27 -5.68 -2.37 -16.57
C ARG A 27 -6.08 -3.70 -15.95
N MET A 28 -6.00 -3.82 -14.63
CA MET A 28 -6.44 -5.04 -13.95
C MET A 28 -7.93 -5.28 -14.22
N PRO A 29 -8.37 -6.55 -14.27
CA PRO A 29 -9.78 -6.85 -14.52
C PRO A 29 -10.70 -6.12 -13.54
N SER A 30 -11.81 -5.59 -14.06
CA SER A 30 -12.86 -4.95 -13.25
C SER A 30 -12.36 -3.86 -12.31
N THR A 31 -11.32 -3.16 -12.71
CA THR A 31 -10.62 -2.16 -11.89
C THR A 31 -10.47 -0.87 -12.66
N SER A 32 -10.72 0.25 -12.00
CA SER A 32 -10.55 1.58 -12.57
C SER A 32 -9.92 2.54 -11.56
N LEU A 33 -9.08 3.44 -12.05
CA LEU A 33 -8.47 4.49 -11.22
C LEU A 33 -9.50 5.55 -10.88
N VAL A 34 -9.66 5.84 -9.60
CA VAL A 34 -10.58 6.88 -9.10
C VAL A 34 -9.82 8.17 -8.85
N ALA A 35 -8.67 8.10 -8.20
CA ALA A 35 -7.87 9.26 -7.85
C ALA A 35 -6.42 8.85 -7.64
N GLU A 36 -5.51 9.79 -7.86
CA GLU A 36 -4.09 9.62 -7.58
C GLU A 36 -3.54 10.90 -6.97
N SER A 37 -2.58 10.75 -6.06
CA SER A 37 -1.89 11.89 -5.48
C SER A 37 -0.75 12.35 -6.39
N PRO A 38 -0.25 13.58 -6.19
CA PRO A 38 1.03 13.96 -6.78
C PRO A 38 2.14 13.01 -6.31
N ILE A 39 3.16 12.87 -7.14
CA ILE A 39 4.35 12.11 -6.78
C ILE A 39 5.25 13.04 -5.95
N VAL A 40 5.65 12.60 -4.77
CA VAL A 40 6.51 13.39 -3.89
C VAL A 40 7.76 12.63 -3.51
N GLU A 41 8.85 13.34 -3.27
CA GLU A 41 10.11 12.74 -2.84
C GLU A 41 10.18 12.70 -1.32
N THR A 42 10.57 11.57 -0.77
CA THR A 42 10.74 11.37 0.67
C THR A 42 12.03 10.61 0.95
N GLU A 43 12.52 10.74 2.18
CA GLU A 43 13.62 9.92 2.64
C GLU A 43 13.14 8.51 2.97
N GLY A 44 14.02 7.52 2.79
CA GLY A 44 13.68 6.15 3.12
C GLY A 44 13.50 5.96 4.63
N VAL A 45 12.57 5.07 5.00
CA VAL A 45 12.33 4.70 6.40
C VAL A 45 13.03 3.37 6.66
N ASP A 46 13.82 3.32 7.74
CA ASP A 46 14.55 2.11 8.16
C ASP A 46 15.43 1.52 7.04
N VAL A 47 16.05 2.38 6.24
CA VAL A 47 16.97 1.95 5.18
C VAL A 47 18.36 1.67 5.74
N PRO A 48 19.07 0.67 5.17
CA PRO A 48 20.46 0.44 5.51
C PRO A 48 21.31 1.69 5.28
N PRO A 49 22.33 1.97 6.12
CA PRO A 49 23.15 3.20 5.99
C PRO A 49 23.78 3.41 4.62
N GLU A 50 24.15 2.34 3.94
CA GLU A 50 24.75 2.43 2.59
C GLU A 50 23.77 2.97 1.53
N TYR A 51 22.47 2.96 1.81
CA TYR A 51 21.42 3.43 0.90
C TYR A 51 20.72 4.69 1.41
N ALA A 52 21.25 5.33 2.46
CA ALA A 52 20.58 6.46 3.11
C ALA A 52 20.36 7.66 2.18
N GLU A 53 21.18 7.83 1.17
CA GLU A 53 21.04 8.93 0.20
C GLU A 53 20.03 8.63 -0.91
N LEU A 54 19.59 7.40 -1.05
CA LEU A 54 18.61 7.02 -2.05
C LEU A 54 17.21 7.39 -1.58
N LYS A 55 16.70 8.47 -2.14
CA LYS A 55 15.36 8.95 -1.78
C LYS A 55 14.29 8.24 -2.58
N PHE A 56 13.13 8.05 -1.95
CA PHE A 56 11.95 7.50 -2.60
C PHE A 56 11.16 8.58 -3.29
N LEU A 57 10.57 8.23 -4.43
CA LEU A 57 9.38 8.90 -4.92
C LEU A 57 8.19 8.08 -4.47
N ASN A 58 7.17 8.74 -3.97
CA ASN A 58 5.97 8.09 -3.43
C ASN A 58 4.71 8.73 -3.97
N ALA A 59 3.68 7.90 -4.12
CA ALA A 59 2.34 8.34 -4.47
C ALA A 59 1.33 7.38 -3.85
N VAL A 60 0.10 7.83 -3.68
CA VAL A 60 -1.02 6.95 -3.35
C VAL A 60 -2.05 7.03 -4.46
N ALA A 61 -2.79 5.95 -4.66
CA ALA A 61 -3.83 5.87 -5.66
C ALA A 61 -5.03 5.13 -5.09
N ILE A 62 -6.21 5.51 -5.57
CA ILE A 62 -7.47 4.90 -5.17
C ILE A 62 -8.10 4.27 -6.40
N PHE A 63 -8.47 3.01 -6.27
CA PHE A 63 -9.11 2.26 -7.35
C PHE A 63 -10.49 1.79 -6.92
N GLU A 64 -11.40 1.74 -7.85
CA GLU A 64 -12.66 1.01 -7.70
C GLU A 64 -12.49 -0.35 -8.36
N THR A 65 -12.84 -1.42 -7.66
CA THR A 65 -12.62 -2.77 -8.16
C THR A 65 -13.70 -3.73 -7.70
N SER A 66 -14.01 -4.72 -8.56
CA SER A 66 -14.87 -5.85 -8.22
C SER A 66 -14.08 -7.09 -7.84
N LEU A 67 -12.74 -7.04 -7.93
CA LEU A 67 -11.89 -8.14 -7.49
C LEU A 67 -12.01 -8.31 -5.97
N ASP A 68 -11.81 -9.53 -5.47
CA ASP A 68 -11.64 -9.70 -4.04
C ASP A 68 -10.23 -9.23 -3.62
N PRO A 69 -10.01 -8.94 -2.34
CA PRO A 69 -8.74 -8.36 -1.90
C PRO A 69 -7.53 -9.27 -2.11
N PHE A 70 -7.69 -10.58 -2.02
CA PHE A 70 -6.58 -11.51 -2.25
C PHE A 70 -6.18 -11.55 -3.71
N GLU A 71 -7.15 -11.58 -4.61
CA GLU A 71 -6.93 -11.52 -6.05
C GLU A 71 -6.26 -10.21 -6.44
N PHE A 72 -6.76 -9.09 -5.92
CA PHE A 72 -6.18 -7.78 -6.15
C PHE A 72 -4.71 -7.75 -5.71
N SER A 73 -4.43 -8.24 -4.51
CA SER A 73 -3.07 -8.29 -3.96
C SER A 73 -2.15 -9.15 -4.81
N ARG A 74 -2.63 -10.30 -5.26
CA ARG A 74 -1.85 -11.22 -6.08
C ARG A 74 -1.47 -10.59 -7.43
N LEU A 75 -2.42 -9.97 -8.09
CA LEU A 75 -2.18 -9.30 -9.36
C LEU A 75 -1.25 -8.10 -9.19
N MET A 76 -1.41 -7.37 -8.10
CA MET A 76 -0.56 -6.24 -7.75
C MET A 76 0.91 -6.67 -7.59
N HIS A 77 1.16 -7.78 -6.90
CA HIS A 77 2.52 -8.32 -6.76
C HIS A 77 3.09 -8.79 -8.09
N GLY A 78 2.24 -9.32 -8.97
CA GLY A 78 2.65 -9.67 -10.33
C GLY A 78 3.15 -8.46 -11.13
N ILE A 79 2.54 -7.30 -10.90
CA ILE A 79 2.98 -6.05 -11.53
C ILE A 79 4.38 -5.65 -11.01
N GLU A 80 4.64 -5.79 -9.72
CA GLU A 80 5.97 -5.54 -9.16
C GLU A 80 7.04 -6.39 -9.86
N GLU A 81 6.78 -7.67 -10.01
CA GLU A 81 7.70 -8.59 -10.69
C GLU A 81 7.91 -8.22 -12.15
N LYS A 82 6.83 -7.90 -12.85
CA LYS A 82 6.87 -7.48 -14.25
C LYS A 82 7.73 -6.23 -14.45
N LEU A 83 7.72 -5.32 -13.49
CA LEU A 83 8.50 -4.08 -13.54
C LEU A 83 9.92 -4.23 -12.98
N GLY A 84 10.37 -5.46 -12.77
CA GLY A 84 11.76 -5.76 -12.44
C GLY A 84 12.13 -5.66 -10.97
N ARG A 85 11.15 -5.73 -10.06
CA ARG A 85 11.47 -5.75 -8.64
C ARG A 85 12.24 -7.01 -8.30
N LYS A 86 13.42 -6.82 -7.71
CA LYS A 86 14.24 -7.92 -7.20
C LYS A 86 14.46 -7.71 -5.71
N ARG A 87 14.23 -8.74 -4.93
CA ARG A 87 14.55 -8.71 -3.50
C ARG A 87 16.02 -9.01 -3.33
N THR A 88 16.77 -8.00 -2.90
CA THR A 88 18.19 -8.15 -2.61
C THR A 88 18.42 -8.11 -1.10
N VAL A 89 18.13 -6.98 -0.47
CA VAL A 89 18.23 -6.81 0.98
C VAL A 89 16.95 -6.17 1.51
N LYS A 90 16.63 -6.44 2.77
CA LYS A 90 15.48 -5.82 3.42
C LYS A 90 15.63 -4.29 3.42
N ASN A 91 14.59 -3.60 2.99
CA ASN A 91 14.55 -2.13 2.88
C ASN A 91 15.65 -1.57 1.97
N GLY A 92 16.21 -2.37 1.07
CA GLY A 92 17.19 -1.93 0.08
C GLY A 92 16.56 -1.25 -1.13
N PRO A 93 17.38 -0.89 -2.12
CA PRO A 93 16.90 -0.26 -3.35
C PRO A 93 15.92 -1.15 -4.11
N ARG A 94 14.88 -0.54 -4.67
CA ARG A 94 13.87 -1.26 -5.46
C ARG A 94 13.30 -0.37 -6.55
N THR A 95 13.04 -0.98 -7.70
CA THR A 95 12.47 -0.28 -8.85
C THR A 95 11.05 0.19 -8.56
N ILE A 96 10.26 -0.67 -7.94
CA ILE A 96 8.88 -0.35 -7.57
C ILE A 96 8.46 -1.18 -6.35
N ASP A 97 7.75 -0.53 -5.46
CA ASP A 97 7.15 -1.15 -4.28
C ASP A 97 5.68 -0.74 -4.27
N ILE A 98 4.80 -1.72 -4.24
CA ILE A 98 3.36 -1.48 -4.26
C ILE A 98 2.75 -2.14 -3.03
N ASP A 99 2.11 -1.34 -2.18
CA ASP A 99 1.46 -1.85 -0.98
C ASP A 99 -0.04 -1.62 -1.05
N LEU A 100 -0.81 -2.66 -0.77
CA LEU A 100 -2.25 -2.52 -0.57
C LEU A 100 -2.47 -2.01 0.85
N VAL A 101 -2.98 -0.80 0.96
CA VAL A 101 -3.12 -0.08 2.24
C VAL A 101 -4.45 -0.36 2.89
N ASP A 102 -5.52 -0.31 2.10
CA ASP A 102 -6.90 -0.51 2.56
C ASP A 102 -7.73 -1.09 1.42
N PHE A 103 -8.75 -1.84 1.77
CA PHE A 103 -9.64 -2.43 0.78
C PHE A 103 -11.07 -2.44 1.32
N GLY A 104 -11.82 -1.40 0.97
CA GLY A 104 -13.21 -1.27 1.38
C GLY A 104 -13.44 -1.24 2.88
N GLY A 105 -12.43 -0.88 3.67
CA GLY A 105 -12.51 -0.89 5.12
C GLY A 105 -12.47 -2.29 5.74
N LEU A 106 -12.12 -3.32 4.97
CA LEU A 106 -12.03 -4.68 5.47
C LEU A 106 -10.85 -4.85 6.43
N GLU A 107 -11.04 -5.69 7.43
CA GLU A 107 -9.97 -6.13 8.31
C GLU A 107 -9.63 -7.57 7.96
N ILE A 108 -8.39 -7.80 7.56
CA ILE A 108 -7.89 -9.12 7.16
C ILE A 108 -6.59 -9.39 7.90
N ALA A 109 -6.48 -10.57 8.49
CA ALA A 109 -5.27 -10.99 9.19
C ALA A 109 -4.92 -12.42 8.79
N THR A 110 -4.25 -12.56 7.65
CA THR A 110 -3.81 -13.86 7.12
C THR A 110 -2.32 -13.81 6.79
N PRO A 111 -1.66 -14.97 6.61
CA PRO A 111 -0.27 -14.98 6.17
C PRO A 111 -0.02 -14.28 4.83
N GLU A 112 -1.00 -14.32 3.92
CA GLU A 112 -0.85 -13.73 2.59
C GLU A 112 -1.19 -12.24 2.55
N LEU A 113 -2.05 -11.77 3.46
CA LEU A 113 -2.59 -10.41 3.38
C LEU A 113 -3.03 -9.91 4.74
N VAL A 114 -2.57 -8.71 5.09
CA VAL A 114 -3.00 -8.01 6.30
C VAL A 114 -3.57 -6.66 5.90
N LEU A 115 -4.80 -6.38 6.28
CA LEU A 115 -5.48 -5.11 6.03
C LEU A 115 -6.18 -4.61 7.30
N PRO A 116 -6.19 -3.30 7.55
CA PRO A 116 -5.39 -2.29 6.85
C PRO A 116 -3.90 -2.57 7.00
N HIS A 117 -3.09 -2.00 6.12
CA HIS A 117 -1.64 -2.20 6.18
C HIS A 117 -1.13 -1.80 7.58
N PRO A 118 -0.37 -2.67 8.28
CA PRO A 118 -0.09 -2.46 9.70
C PRO A 118 0.74 -1.21 10.01
N ARG A 119 1.49 -0.69 9.04
CA ARG A 119 2.32 0.49 9.25
C ARG A 119 1.78 1.75 8.57
N ALA A 120 0.65 1.66 7.88
CA ALA A 120 0.15 2.77 7.08
C ALA A 120 -0.11 4.04 7.91
N ALA A 121 -0.70 3.89 9.09
CA ALA A 121 -1.02 5.03 9.94
C ALA A 121 0.22 5.78 10.45
N GLU A 122 1.37 5.15 10.47
CA GLU A 122 2.64 5.73 10.90
C GLU A 122 3.42 6.38 9.76
N ARG A 123 3.00 6.16 8.52
CA ARG A 123 3.74 6.62 7.32
C ARG A 123 3.14 7.90 6.78
N GLU A 124 3.82 9.02 6.97
CA GLU A 124 3.36 10.31 6.45
C GLU A 124 3.22 10.32 4.92
N PHE A 125 4.07 9.56 4.23
CA PHE A 125 3.99 9.44 2.78
C PHE A 125 2.76 8.68 2.29
N VAL A 126 1.97 8.12 3.21
CA VAL A 126 0.67 7.52 2.94
C VAL A 126 -0.44 8.43 3.46
N THR A 127 -0.36 8.85 4.72
CA THR A 127 -1.45 9.59 5.38
C THR A 127 -1.63 11.00 4.83
N LYS A 128 -0.55 11.72 4.54
CA LYS A 128 -0.64 13.07 3.98
C LYS A 128 -1.30 13.09 2.61
N PRO A 129 -0.84 12.28 1.63
CA PRO A 129 -1.50 12.27 0.32
C PRO A 129 -2.96 11.86 0.38
N LEU A 130 -3.32 10.91 1.25
CA LEU A 130 -4.71 10.51 1.42
C LEU A 130 -5.56 11.66 1.94
N ALA A 131 -5.06 12.38 2.94
CA ALA A 131 -5.76 13.54 3.48
C ALA A 131 -5.97 14.63 2.40
N GLU A 132 -4.96 14.87 1.57
CA GLU A 132 -5.05 15.82 0.46
C GLU A 132 -6.10 15.40 -0.57
N LEU A 133 -6.30 14.10 -0.76
CA LEU A 133 -7.35 13.57 -1.64
C LEU A 133 -8.72 13.55 -0.98
N GLY A 134 -8.83 14.01 0.27
CA GLY A 134 -10.09 14.01 1.00
C GLY A 134 -10.52 12.66 1.51
N VAL A 135 -9.60 11.71 1.61
CA VAL A 135 -9.86 10.34 2.03
C VAL A 135 -9.32 10.14 3.43
N SER A 136 -10.19 9.70 4.34
CA SER A 136 -9.82 9.51 5.74
C SER A 136 -10.38 8.19 6.28
N PRO A 137 -9.72 7.07 6.00
CA PRO A 137 -10.13 5.78 6.53
C PRO A 137 -10.16 5.76 8.06
N ALA A 138 -10.97 4.90 8.63
CA ALA A 138 -11.13 4.82 10.08
C ALA A 138 -9.81 4.62 10.82
N TRP A 139 -8.90 3.80 10.28
CA TRP A 139 -7.62 3.54 10.92
C TRP A 139 -6.70 4.78 10.99
N MET A 140 -6.91 5.78 10.14
CA MET A 140 -6.16 7.04 10.20
C MET A 140 -6.56 7.90 11.38
N ARG A 141 -7.78 7.74 11.86
CA ARG A 141 -8.35 8.55 12.95
C ARG A 141 -8.17 7.91 14.32
N GLN A 142 -7.69 6.67 14.38
CA GLN A 142 -7.49 5.98 15.64
C GLN A 142 -6.16 6.39 16.27
N PRO A 143 -6.11 6.55 17.60
CA PRO A 143 -4.84 6.78 18.27
C PRO A 143 -3.93 5.58 18.03
N ARG A 144 -2.65 5.87 17.87
CA ARG A 144 -1.64 4.83 17.64
C ARG A 144 -1.51 3.98 18.91
N THR A 145 -2.22 2.90 18.96
CA THR A 145 -2.01 1.90 19.99
C THR A 145 -1.07 0.85 19.45
N ARG A 146 0.03 0.63 20.15
CA ARG A 146 0.99 -0.43 19.82
C ARG A 146 0.53 -1.77 20.37
N SER A 147 -0.74 -2.02 20.38
CA SER A 147 -1.21 -3.32 20.84
C SER A 147 -0.77 -4.39 19.86
N PRO A 148 -0.20 -5.50 20.34
CA PRO A 148 0.12 -6.59 19.45
C PRO A 148 -1.16 -7.08 18.79
N VAL A 149 -1.12 -7.17 17.48
CA VAL A 149 -2.26 -7.66 16.72
C VAL A 149 -2.32 -9.17 16.88
N VAL A 150 -3.42 -9.65 17.43
CA VAL A 150 -3.68 -11.08 17.46
C VAL A 150 -4.23 -11.48 16.12
N HIS A 151 -3.51 -12.34 15.41
CA HIS A 151 -3.91 -12.80 14.09
C HIS A 151 -4.70 -14.09 14.20
N SER A 152 -5.93 -14.05 13.68
CA SER A 152 -6.69 -15.26 13.40
C SER A 152 -6.57 -15.52 11.91
N PRO A 153 -5.96 -16.62 11.48
CA PRO A 153 -5.88 -16.94 10.06
C PRO A 153 -7.25 -16.96 9.41
N ASN A 154 -7.33 -16.43 8.21
CA ASN A 154 -8.56 -16.41 7.39
C ASN A 154 -9.71 -15.60 7.95
N VAL A 155 -9.45 -14.67 8.85
CA VAL A 155 -10.51 -13.76 9.31
C VAL A 155 -10.64 -12.60 8.34
N LEU A 156 -11.85 -12.42 7.83
CA LEU A 156 -12.23 -11.33 6.94
C LEU A 156 -13.41 -10.59 7.57
N ARG A 157 -13.25 -9.29 7.86
CA ARG A 157 -14.29 -8.50 8.51
C ARG A 157 -14.39 -7.10 7.93
N PRO A 158 -15.60 -6.52 7.88
CA PRO A 158 -15.74 -5.10 7.63
C PRO A 158 -15.09 -4.29 8.76
N ALA A 159 -14.48 -3.16 8.44
CA ALA A 159 -13.86 -2.30 9.45
C ALA A 159 -14.87 -1.74 10.46
N SER A 160 -16.13 -1.61 10.06
CA SER A 160 -17.21 -1.17 10.94
C SER A 160 -17.66 -2.25 11.94
N ALA A 161 -17.30 -3.50 11.74
CA ALA A 161 -17.61 -4.55 12.68
C ALA A 161 -16.77 -4.36 13.93
N LYS A 162 -17.39 -4.45 15.10
CA LYS A 162 -16.63 -4.43 16.34
C LYS A 162 -15.68 -5.61 16.33
N PRO A 163 -14.39 -5.40 16.60
CA PRO A 163 -13.51 -6.54 16.80
C PRO A 163 -14.09 -7.36 17.94
N SER A 164 -14.27 -8.65 17.69
CA SER A 164 -14.55 -9.52 18.80
C SER A 164 -13.43 -9.34 19.81
N SER A 165 -13.78 -9.32 21.09
CA SER A 165 -12.81 -9.19 22.17
C SER A 165 -11.65 -10.15 21.92
N ARG A 166 -10.51 -9.65 21.64
CA ARG A 166 -9.30 -10.40 21.38
C ARG A 166 -8.30 -10.13 22.45
#